data_ce715f7f1425b592327a7e2ff4f45c34
#
_entry.id   ce715f7f1425b592327a7e2ff4f45c34
#
_cell.length_a   1.000
_cell.length_b   1.000
_cell.length_c   1.000
_cell.angle_alpha   90.00
_cell.angle_beta   90.00
_cell.angle_gamma   90.00
#
_symmetry.space_group_name_H-M   'P 1'
#
loop_
_entity.id
_entity.type
_entity.pdbx_description
1 polymer ?
#
loop_
_entity_poly.entity_id
_entity_poly.type
_entity_poly.pdbx_seq_one_letter_code
_entity_poly.pdbx_strand_id
1 'polypeptide(L)'
;MSESQLPMWQRWAQFRYSVIGELLSCPPPKGQLQKSIGQLAQKCYQHPIDANQRINFGPSTIERWYYKAKDAADPIAVLGRKIRSDSGVRWSMPEALLQELKSQYENYPRWNVQLHYDNLKVVAKEQPNLGTVPSYKTVLRCMRENGWLKTNEPAQPTDGQRQAAFRRQNREIRGFEVSHVHGLWHLDFHQAKIRILDTLGKWHRPAVLAILDDHCRLCCHLQLYLAETAECLVHGLSQAFMKRGLPRALMTDNGAAMLAEETRRGLERLGIDHQKTLAYCPYQNGKQETFWAQLESRLMELLRGVKDLQLSFVNQAAQAWIEQDYHRRQHREIKTTPLQRMLNGTDVSRPAPGSDTLRLAFTRRLTRKPRRSDATVVVDGIRYELPFRFAHIRSVILRAPGWDKSQMTLVDPNTDAPLVRVLPQDKTKNASGKRRIIQPNETTPPPVGSPNKPLPALLRKWMADYAATGLPPAYLPKEEITDE
;
A
#
# COMPACT_ATOMS: atom_id res chain seq x y z
N MET A 1 29.51 -37.84 -20.73
CA MET A 1 29.10 -36.75 -19.86
C MET A 1 30.36 -35.91 -19.57
N SER A 2 30.39 -34.64 -19.96
CA SER A 2 31.55 -33.81 -19.76
C SER A 2 31.73 -33.49 -18.27
N GLU A 3 32.99 -33.44 -17.78
CA GLU A 3 33.34 -33.17 -16.37
C GLU A 3 32.70 -31.90 -15.79
N SER A 4 32.25 -30.98 -16.66
CA SER A 4 31.58 -29.74 -16.26
C SER A 4 30.14 -29.92 -15.73
N GLN A 5 29.52 -31.10 -15.87
CA GLN A 5 28.14 -31.36 -15.43
C GLN A 5 28.04 -32.00 -14.03
N LEU A 6 29.18 -32.38 -13.40
CA LEU A 6 29.17 -33.00 -12.08
C LEU A 6 28.96 -31.98 -10.97
N PRO A 7 28.20 -32.30 -9.90
CA PRO A 7 28.05 -31.46 -8.73
C PRO A 7 29.40 -31.11 -8.10
N MET A 8 29.53 -29.91 -7.55
CA MET A 8 30.77 -29.38 -6.96
C MET A 8 31.40 -30.33 -5.91
N TRP A 9 30.58 -30.96 -5.09
CA TRP A 9 31.07 -31.92 -4.07
C TRP A 9 31.64 -33.20 -4.67
N GLN A 10 31.14 -33.64 -5.81
CA GLN A 10 31.61 -34.84 -6.52
C GLN A 10 32.93 -34.56 -7.25
N ARG A 11 33.09 -33.37 -7.84
CA ARG A 11 34.36 -32.91 -8.42
C ARG A 11 35.48 -32.87 -7.35
N TRP A 12 35.16 -32.40 -6.15
CA TRP A 12 36.10 -32.45 -5.02
C TRP A 12 36.40 -33.87 -4.56
N ALA A 13 35.47 -34.80 -4.61
CA ALA A 13 35.72 -36.21 -4.26
C ALA A 13 36.66 -36.88 -5.25
N GLN A 14 36.40 -36.69 -6.55
CA GLN A 14 37.27 -37.19 -7.62
C GLN A 14 38.67 -36.58 -7.53
N PHE A 15 38.75 -35.30 -7.31
CA PHE A 15 40.03 -34.60 -7.12
C PHE A 15 40.83 -35.17 -5.93
N ARG A 16 40.22 -35.36 -4.76
CA ARG A 16 40.91 -35.98 -3.60
C ARG A 16 41.39 -37.39 -3.91
N TYR A 17 40.56 -38.14 -4.65
CA TYR A 17 40.95 -39.48 -5.11
C TYR A 17 42.14 -39.41 -6.07
N SER A 18 42.20 -38.49 -7.03
CA SER A 18 43.33 -38.33 -7.94
C SER A 18 44.64 -37.98 -7.21
N VAL A 19 44.60 -37.18 -6.14
CA VAL A 19 45.78 -36.84 -5.32
C VAL A 19 46.38 -38.06 -4.62
N ILE A 20 45.54 -38.96 -4.10
CA ILE A 20 45.99 -40.15 -3.37
C ILE A 20 45.99 -41.41 -4.23
N GLY A 21 45.58 -41.35 -5.52
CA GLY A 21 45.43 -42.48 -6.40
C GLY A 21 46.68 -43.33 -6.54
N GLU A 22 47.86 -42.71 -6.59
CA GLU A 22 49.16 -43.38 -6.67
C GLU A 22 49.42 -44.25 -5.41
N LEU A 23 49.03 -43.73 -4.23
CA LEU A 23 49.20 -44.49 -2.98
C LEU A 23 48.23 -45.64 -2.81
N LEU A 24 47.06 -45.56 -3.46
CA LEU A 24 46.05 -46.60 -3.42
C LEU A 24 46.30 -47.72 -4.46
N SER A 25 46.80 -47.37 -5.64
CA SER A 25 47.12 -48.33 -6.69
C SER A 25 48.46 -49.02 -6.50
N CYS A 26 49.43 -48.35 -5.89
CA CYS A 26 50.75 -48.90 -5.62
C CYS A 26 51.15 -48.55 -4.16
N PRO A 27 50.66 -49.33 -3.18
CA PRO A 27 50.94 -49.06 -1.76
C PRO A 27 52.45 -49.10 -1.44
N PRO A 28 53.01 -48.07 -0.81
CA PRO A 28 54.42 -48.05 -0.48
C PRO A 28 54.78 -49.15 0.54
N PRO A 29 56.07 -49.67 0.52
CA PRO A 29 56.53 -50.64 1.48
C PRO A 29 56.35 -50.16 2.94
N LYS A 30 56.28 -51.12 3.91
CA LYS A 30 56.13 -50.83 5.30
C LYS A 30 57.20 -49.85 5.75
N GLY A 31 56.81 -48.74 6.40
CA GLY A 31 57.67 -47.67 6.89
C GLY A 31 57.98 -46.52 5.92
N GLN A 32 57.61 -46.63 4.63
CA GLN A 32 57.84 -45.54 3.62
C GLN A 32 56.63 -44.66 3.33
N LEU A 33 55.48 -44.95 3.89
CA LEU A 33 54.23 -44.21 3.63
C LEU A 33 54.36 -42.70 3.95
N GLN A 34 54.98 -42.34 5.05
CA GLN A 34 55.18 -40.94 5.45
C GLN A 34 56.08 -40.18 4.45
N LYS A 35 57.07 -40.82 3.90
CA LYS A 35 57.95 -40.24 2.87
C LYS A 35 57.15 -39.98 1.57
N SER A 36 56.34 -40.93 1.14
CA SER A 36 55.52 -40.80 -0.06
C SER A 36 54.42 -39.69 0.12
N ILE A 37 53.78 -39.61 1.29
CA ILE A 37 52.85 -38.54 1.62
C ILE A 37 53.56 -37.18 1.63
N GLY A 38 54.76 -37.08 2.14
CA GLY A 38 55.58 -35.86 2.11
C GLY A 38 55.88 -35.39 0.68
N GLN A 39 56.16 -36.32 -0.24
CA GLN A 39 56.38 -36.01 -1.65
C GLN A 39 55.07 -35.47 -2.33
N LEU A 40 53.92 -36.06 -2.02
CA LEU A 40 52.62 -35.56 -2.52
C LEU A 40 52.27 -34.18 -1.95
N ALA A 41 52.63 -33.91 -0.69
CA ALA A 41 52.37 -32.60 -0.09
C ALA A 41 53.19 -31.46 -0.68
N GLN A 42 54.35 -31.78 -1.29
CA GLN A 42 55.17 -30.80 -2.02
C GLN A 42 54.63 -30.46 -3.41
N LYS A 43 53.74 -31.31 -3.96
CA LYS A 43 53.13 -31.07 -5.27
C LYS A 43 52.09 -29.96 -5.20
N CYS A 44 52.03 -29.16 -6.25
CA CYS A 44 51.03 -28.11 -6.44
C CYS A 44 49.95 -28.64 -7.40
N TYR A 45 48.71 -28.65 -6.95
CA TYR A 45 47.57 -29.20 -7.66
C TYR A 45 46.69 -28.10 -8.27
N GLN A 46 46.10 -28.36 -9.38
CA GLN A 46 45.11 -27.46 -9.99
C GLN A 46 43.80 -27.54 -9.20
N HIS A 47 43.20 -26.39 -8.91
CA HIS A 47 41.93 -26.38 -8.18
C HIS A 47 40.81 -27.03 -8.99
N PRO A 48 39.98 -27.94 -8.43
CA PRO A 48 39.05 -28.77 -9.17
C PRO A 48 37.86 -27.99 -9.79
N ILE A 49 37.72 -26.70 -9.44
CA ILE A 49 36.60 -25.82 -9.90
C ILE A 49 37.14 -24.62 -10.65
N ASP A 50 38.25 -24.03 -10.20
CA ASP A 50 38.82 -22.83 -10.80
C ASP A 50 40.17 -23.18 -11.43
N ALA A 51 40.23 -23.25 -12.76
CA ALA A 51 41.44 -23.59 -13.51
C ALA A 51 42.61 -22.61 -13.32
N ASN A 52 42.34 -21.38 -12.83
CA ASN A 52 43.38 -20.38 -12.64
C ASN A 52 44.01 -20.44 -11.23
N GLN A 53 43.50 -21.28 -10.33
CA GLN A 53 43.95 -21.39 -8.97
C GLN A 53 44.72 -22.69 -8.74
N ARG A 54 45.85 -22.62 -8.05
CA ARG A 54 46.63 -23.78 -7.58
C ARG A 54 46.50 -23.91 -6.07
N ILE A 55 46.49 -25.15 -5.57
CA ILE A 55 46.30 -25.46 -4.16
C ILE A 55 47.32 -26.52 -3.71
N ASN A 56 47.77 -26.42 -2.47
CA ASN A 56 48.65 -27.39 -1.82
C ASN A 56 47.95 -27.98 -0.59
N PHE A 57 48.32 -29.18 -0.22
CA PHE A 57 47.75 -29.84 0.94
C PHE A 57 48.87 -30.30 1.88
N GLY A 58 48.62 -30.10 3.18
CA GLY A 58 49.54 -30.60 4.18
C GLY A 58 49.58 -32.15 4.26
N PRO A 59 50.68 -32.74 4.69
CA PRO A 59 50.84 -34.20 4.81
C PRO A 59 49.71 -34.87 5.59
N SER A 60 49.26 -34.30 6.70
CA SER A 60 48.17 -34.81 7.54
C SER A 60 46.80 -34.85 6.82
N THR A 61 46.58 -33.95 5.86
CA THR A 61 45.35 -33.95 5.05
C THR A 61 45.35 -35.08 4.06
N ILE A 62 46.47 -35.32 3.37
CA ILE A 62 46.67 -36.42 2.41
C ILE A 62 46.63 -37.77 3.13
N GLU A 63 47.26 -37.89 4.27
CA GLU A 63 47.24 -39.06 5.13
C GLU A 63 45.81 -39.42 5.56
N ARG A 64 45.04 -38.45 6.02
CA ARG A 64 43.63 -38.64 6.37
C ARG A 64 42.77 -39.11 5.17
N TRP A 65 43.03 -38.60 3.98
CA TRP A 65 42.34 -39.08 2.78
C TRP A 65 42.71 -40.50 2.43
N TYR A 66 44.01 -40.85 2.53
CA TYR A 66 44.49 -42.19 2.26
C TYR A 66 43.85 -43.22 3.19
N TYR A 67 43.92 -43.03 4.51
CA TYR A 67 43.34 -43.97 5.46
C TYR A 67 41.82 -44.06 5.36
N LYS A 68 41.17 -43.01 4.93
CA LYS A 68 39.72 -42.98 4.72
C LYS A 68 39.30 -43.78 3.49
N ALA A 69 40.12 -43.81 2.46
CA ALA A 69 39.86 -44.43 1.17
C ALA A 69 40.45 -45.85 1.00
N LYS A 70 41.49 -46.20 1.75
CA LYS A 70 42.30 -47.42 1.59
C LYS A 70 41.47 -48.71 1.59
N ASP A 71 40.55 -48.84 2.53
CA ASP A 71 39.76 -50.06 2.72
C ASP A 71 38.28 -49.89 2.31
N ALA A 72 37.97 -48.79 1.61
CA ALA A 72 36.61 -48.50 1.22
C ALA A 72 36.21 -49.19 -0.10
N ALA A 73 35.01 -49.74 -0.15
CA ALA A 73 34.45 -50.32 -1.35
C ALA A 73 34.26 -49.29 -2.50
N ASP A 74 33.98 -48.04 -2.16
CA ASP A 74 33.95 -46.90 -3.09
C ASP A 74 34.80 -45.76 -2.51
N PRO A 75 36.07 -45.66 -2.88
CA PRO A 75 37.01 -44.63 -2.41
C PRO A 75 36.57 -43.21 -2.73
N ILE A 76 35.90 -43.01 -3.90
CA ILE A 76 35.44 -41.67 -4.32
C ILE A 76 34.28 -41.19 -3.43
N ALA A 77 33.28 -42.07 -3.22
CA ALA A 77 32.13 -41.74 -2.39
C ALA A 77 32.55 -41.37 -0.94
N VAL A 78 33.49 -42.11 -0.39
CA VAL A 78 34.01 -41.87 1.00
C VAL A 78 34.79 -40.58 1.10
N LEU A 79 35.50 -40.17 0.06
CA LEU A 79 36.21 -38.89 -0.03
C LEU A 79 35.30 -37.71 -0.28
N GLY A 80 34.03 -37.94 -0.64
CA GLY A 80 33.02 -36.92 -0.75
C GLY A 80 32.69 -36.24 0.58
N ARG A 81 32.01 -35.13 0.49
CA ARG A 81 31.42 -34.46 1.66
C ARG A 81 30.26 -35.34 2.17
N LYS A 82 30.34 -35.75 3.44
CA LYS A 82 29.16 -36.40 4.05
C LYS A 82 27.97 -35.44 4.00
N ILE A 83 26.90 -35.87 3.33
CA ILE A 83 25.63 -35.20 3.44
C ILE A 83 25.22 -35.25 4.91
N ARG A 84 24.85 -34.13 5.50
CA ARG A 84 24.35 -34.10 6.88
C ARG A 84 23.13 -35.02 6.97
N SER A 85 23.01 -35.77 8.05
CA SER A 85 21.88 -36.67 8.30
C SER A 85 20.53 -35.94 8.37
N ASP A 86 20.60 -34.62 8.64
CA ASP A 86 19.45 -33.71 8.66
C ASP A 86 19.20 -32.98 7.32
N SER A 87 19.99 -33.32 6.28
CA SER A 87 19.82 -32.73 4.95
C SER A 87 18.49 -33.21 4.34
N GLY A 88 17.59 -32.25 4.05
CA GLY A 88 16.24 -32.51 3.56
C GLY A 88 15.18 -32.55 4.65
N VAL A 89 15.55 -32.67 5.93
CA VAL A 89 14.59 -32.59 7.03
C VAL A 89 14.33 -31.12 7.38
N ARG A 90 13.09 -30.69 7.26
CA ARG A 90 12.66 -29.30 7.52
C ARG A 90 12.19 -29.15 8.97
N TRP A 91 13.07 -29.32 9.95
CA TRP A 91 12.75 -29.22 11.39
C TRP A 91 12.02 -27.91 11.77
N SER A 92 12.30 -26.83 11.04
CA SER A 92 11.69 -25.52 11.29
C SER A 92 10.35 -25.29 10.57
N MET A 93 9.87 -26.27 9.81
CA MET A 93 8.60 -26.21 9.09
C MET A 93 7.82 -27.50 9.31
N PRO A 94 6.97 -27.56 10.34
CA PRO A 94 6.10 -28.71 10.60
C PRO A 94 5.25 -29.05 9.37
N GLU A 95 4.93 -30.33 9.16
CA GLU A 95 4.15 -30.76 8.00
C GLU A 95 2.77 -30.10 7.95
N ALA A 96 2.10 -29.98 9.08
CA ALA A 96 0.81 -29.29 9.16
C ALA A 96 0.89 -27.82 8.69
N LEU A 97 1.97 -27.11 9.06
CA LEU A 97 2.20 -25.73 8.65
C LEU A 97 2.57 -25.63 7.16
N LEU A 98 3.26 -26.64 6.63
CA LEU A 98 3.59 -26.74 5.20
C LEU A 98 2.34 -26.95 4.35
N GLN A 99 1.44 -27.82 4.79
CA GLN A 99 0.15 -28.07 4.12
C GLN A 99 -0.74 -26.84 4.13
N GLU A 100 -0.79 -26.12 5.25
CA GLU A 100 -1.51 -24.85 5.34
C GLU A 100 -0.93 -23.81 4.40
N LEU A 101 0.41 -23.65 4.35
CA LEU A 101 1.08 -22.72 3.42
C LEU A 101 0.81 -23.08 1.95
N LYS A 102 0.78 -24.39 1.63
CA LYS A 102 0.44 -24.90 0.29
C LYS A 102 -0.99 -24.56 -0.06
N SER A 103 -1.94 -24.87 0.80
CA SER A 103 -3.37 -24.55 0.62
C SER A 103 -3.58 -23.06 0.43
N GLN A 104 -2.91 -22.23 1.24
CA GLN A 104 -2.94 -20.79 1.13
C GLN A 104 -2.40 -20.30 -0.22
N TYR A 105 -1.31 -20.90 -0.74
CA TYR A 105 -0.77 -20.55 -2.06
C TYR A 105 -1.72 -20.99 -3.20
N GLU A 106 -2.29 -22.16 -3.13
CA GLU A 106 -3.26 -22.66 -4.14
C GLU A 106 -4.50 -21.75 -4.21
N ASN A 107 -4.99 -21.28 -3.05
CA ASN A 107 -6.13 -20.36 -2.99
C ASN A 107 -5.79 -18.93 -3.42
N TYR A 108 -4.55 -18.47 -3.19
CA TYR A 108 -4.10 -17.09 -3.41
C TYR A 108 -2.73 -17.01 -4.12
N PRO A 109 -2.58 -17.52 -5.35
CA PRO A 109 -1.28 -17.63 -6.02
C PRO A 109 -0.63 -16.28 -6.39
N ARG A 110 -1.41 -15.20 -6.33
CA ARG A 110 -0.94 -13.84 -6.63
C ARG A 110 -0.36 -13.10 -5.44
N TRP A 111 -0.48 -13.65 -4.25
CA TRP A 111 0.11 -13.03 -3.06
C TRP A 111 1.63 -13.07 -3.14
N ASN A 112 2.28 -12.02 -2.63
CA ASN A 112 3.72 -12.07 -2.43
C ASN A 112 4.06 -12.88 -1.16
N VAL A 113 5.32 -13.32 -1.06
CA VAL A 113 5.78 -14.16 0.07
C VAL A 113 5.55 -13.49 1.43
N GLN A 114 5.68 -12.16 1.51
CA GLN A 114 5.45 -11.42 2.75
C GLN A 114 3.98 -11.51 3.19
N LEU A 115 3.05 -11.42 2.26
CA LEU A 115 1.63 -11.52 2.55
C LEU A 115 1.25 -12.94 3.00
N HIS A 116 1.80 -13.97 2.34
CA HIS A 116 1.66 -15.36 2.78
C HIS A 116 2.19 -15.56 4.20
N TYR A 117 3.37 -15.04 4.50
CA TYR A 117 4.00 -15.13 5.82
C TYR A 117 3.17 -14.44 6.91
N ASP A 118 2.68 -13.22 6.65
CA ASP A 118 1.90 -12.46 7.62
C ASP A 118 0.55 -13.12 7.89
N ASN A 119 -0.13 -13.66 6.87
CA ASN A 119 -1.36 -14.41 7.03
C ASN A 119 -1.14 -15.74 7.78
N LEU A 120 -0.08 -16.48 7.44
CA LEU A 120 0.29 -17.72 8.10
C LEU A 120 0.50 -17.53 9.61
N LYS A 121 1.10 -16.41 10.03
CA LYS A 121 1.25 -16.07 11.45
C LYS A 121 -0.09 -15.86 12.17
N VAL A 122 -1.08 -15.34 11.47
CA VAL A 122 -2.42 -15.16 12.06
C VAL A 122 -3.12 -16.50 12.16
N VAL A 123 -3.10 -17.31 11.10
CA VAL A 123 -3.69 -18.66 11.10
C VAL A 123 -3.08 -19.55 12.18
N ALA A 124 -1.75 -19.54 12.33
CA ALA A 124 -1.07 -20.33 13.38
C ALA A 124 -1.39 -19.86 14.81
N LYS A 125 -1.78 -18.61 15.01
CA LYS A 125 -2.28 -18.13 16.30
C LYS A 125 -3.72 -18.58 16.58
N GLU A 126 -4.55 -18.63 15.53
CA GLU A 126 -5.93 -19.12 15.62
C GLU A 126 -5.98 -20.66 15.79
N GLN A 127 -4.97 -21.36 15.25
CA GLN A 127 -4.86 -22.83 15.25
C GLN A 127 -3.52 -23.28 15.84
N PRO A 128 -3.38 -23.37 17.18
CA PRO A 128 -2.11 -23.73 17.82
C PRO A 128 -1.53 -25.09 17.44
N ASN A 129 -2.36 -26.02 16.94
CA ASN A 129 -1.95 -27.33 16.43
C ASN A 129 -1.03 -27.26 15.20
N LEU A 130 -0.99 -26.14 14.48
CA LEU A 130 -0.07 -25.94 13.36
C LEU A 130 1.39 -25.71 13.80
N GLY A 131 1.62 -25.36 15.05
CA GLY A 131 2.93 -25.08 15.61
C GLY A 131 3.40 -23.65 15.37
N THR A 132 4.66 -23.41 15.65
CA THR A 132 5.29 -22.07 15.57
C THR A 132 5.72 -21.74 14.14
N VAL A 133 5.34 -20.57 13.62
CA VAL A 133 5.76 -20.12 12.29
C VAL A 133 7.24 -19.76 12.32
N PRO A 134 8.08 -20.34 11.46
CA PRO A 134 9.50 -20.06 11.40
C PRO A 134 9.80 -18.66 10.85
N SER A 135 11.08 -18.29 10.77
CA SER A 135 11.47 -16.97 10.25
C SER A 135 11.01 -16.76 8.79
N TYR A 136 10.82 -15.50 8.41
CA TYR A 136 10.48 -15.13 7.03
C TYR A 136 11.43 -15.75 5.99
N LYS A 137 12.74 -15.78 6.30
CA LYS A 137 13.75 -16.38 5.40
C LYS A 137 13.51 -17.88 5.17
N THR A 138 13.07 -18.60 6.21
CA THR A 138 12.73 -20.02 6.10
C THR A 138 11.50 -20.24 5.22
N VAL A 139 10.43 -19.44 5.42
CA VAL A 139 9.22 -19.52 4.59
C VAL A 139 9.53 -19.15 3.14
N LEU A 140 10.30 -18.08 2.90
CA LEU A 140 10.74 -17.68 1.55
C LEU A 140 11.50 -18.81 0.85
N ARG A 141 12.45 -19.45 1.55
CA ARG A 141 13.20 -20.59 1.00
C ARG A 141 12.27 -21.75 0.65
N CYS A 142 11.36 -22.11 1.56
CA CYS A 142 10.37 -23.16 1.34
C CYS A 142 9.50 -22.89 0.12
N MET A 143 8.95 -21.67 -0.01
CA MET A 143 8.11 -21.30 -1.15
C MET A 143 8.90 -21.31 -2.47
N ARG A 144 10.19 -20.90 -2.44
CA ARG A 144 11.07 -20.91 -3.62
C ARG A 144 11.40 -22.34 -4.07
N GLU A 145 11.71 -23.24 -3.13
CA GLU A 145 12.01 -24.64 -3.41
C GLU A 145 10.81 -25.39 -4.01
N ASN A 146 9.59 -25.00 -3.63
CA ASN A 146 8.36 -25.60 -4.17
C ASN A 146 7.80 -24.86 -5.41
N GLY A 147 8.45 -23.80 -5.88
CA GLY A 147 7.96 -23.01 -7.01
C GLY A 147 6.73 -22.16 -6.69
N TRP A 148 6.43 -21.92 -5.41
CA TRP A 148 5.27 -21.14 -4.94
C TRP A 148 5.57 -19.65 -4.91
N LEU A 149 5.98 -19.10 -6.03
CA LEU A 149 6.30 -17.68 -6.16
C LEU A 149 5.33 -17.01 -7.13
N LYS A 150 5.00 -15.77 -6.83
CA LYS A 150 4.21 -14.94 -7.75
C LYS A 150 4.95 -14.79 -9.07
N THR A 151 4.34 -15.22 -10.17
CA THR A 151 4.82 -14.99 -11.52
C THR A 151 4.43 -13.57 -11.95
N ASN A 152 5.41 -12.72 -12.20
CA ASN A 152 5.18 -11.41 -12.79
C ASN A 152 5.40 -11.54 -14.31
N GLU A 153 4.34 -11.32 -15.08
CA GLU A 153 4.50 -11.09 -16.52
C GLU A 153 5.17 -9.73 -16.72
N PRO A 154 6.28 -9.65 -17.48
CA PRO A 154 6.91 -8.37 -17.76
C PRO A 154 5.98 -7.54 -18.65
N ALA A 155 5.39 -6.49 -18.08
CA ALA A 155 4.63 -5.51 -18.84
C ALA A 155 5.58 -4.69 -19.71
N GLN A 156 5.28 -4.53 -21.01
CA GLN A 156 6.02 -3.62 -21.86
C GLN A 156 5.81 -2.17 -21.37
N PRO A 157 6.89 -1.37 -21.22
CA PRO A 157 6.77 -0.01 -20.75
C PRO A 157 6.02 0.84 -21.79
N THR A 158 5.05 1.62 -21.32
CA THR A 158 4.33 2.61 -22.12
C THR A 158 5.26 3.76 -22.54
N ASP A 159 4.89 4.53 -23.59
CA ASP A 159 5.70 5.67 -24.04
C ASP A 159 5.89 6.72 -22.94
N GLY A 160 4.87 6.96 -22.10
CA GLY A 160 5.00 7.81 -20.92
C GLY A 160 6.02 7.29 -19.91
N GLN A 161 6.08 5.96 -19.69
CA GLN A 161 7.08 5.35 -18.82
C GLN A 161 8.50 5.44 -19.39
N ARG A 162 8.66 5.34 -20.71
CA ARG A 162 9.96 5.54 -21.39
C ARG A 162 10.44 6.99 -21.25
N GLN A 163 9.56 7.97 -21.48
CA GLN A 163 9.86 9.38 -21.28
C GLN A 163 10.20 9.72 -19.83
N ALA A 164 9.46 9.15 -18.87
CA ALA A 164 9.74 9.30 -17.44
C ALA A 164 11.10 8.70 -17.06
N ALA A 165 11.47 7.54 -17.61
CA ALA A 165 12.76 6.91 -17.40
C ALA A 165 13.91 7.77 -17.96
N PHE A 166 13.76 8.31 -19.17
CA PHE A 166 14.75 9.22 -19.79
C PHE A 166 14.96 10.48 -18.94
N ARG A 167 13.88 11.14 -18.48
CA ARG A 167 13.97 12.31 -17.58
C ARG A 167 14.62 11.98 -16.25
N ARG A 168 14.37 10.76 -15.71
CA ARG A 168 14.96 10.29 -14.44
C ARG A 168 16.47 10.14 -14.56
N GLN A 169 17.00 9.72 -15.71
CA GLN A 169 18.44 9.57 -15.95
C GLN A 169 19.18 10.92 -15.97
N ASN A 170 18.53 11.98 -16.48
CA ASN A 170 19.11 13.31 -16.64
C ASN A 170 18.86 14.25 -15.46
N ARG A 171 18.48 13.72 -14.29
CA ARG A 171 18.06 14.51 -13.14
C ARG A 171 19.16 14.59 -12.08
N GLU A 172 19.48 15.81 -11.64
CA GLU A 172 20.44 16.05 -10.56
C GLU A 172 19.82 15.83 -9.16
N ILE A 173 18.61 16.38 -8.91
CA ILE A 173 17.91 16.26 -7.62
C ILE A 173 16.94 15.07 -7.67
N ARG A 174 17.17 14.07 -6.83
CA ARG A 174 16.43 12.80 -6.88
C ARG A 174 15.41 12.57 -5.77
N GLY A 175 15.37 13.42 -4.75
CA GLY A 175 14.43 13.32 -3.65
C GLY A 175 14.33 14.63 -2.88
N PHE A 176 13.18 14.84 -2.25
CA PHE A 176 12.96 15.93 -1.31
C PHE A 176 12.11 15.41 -0.14
N GLU A 177 12.22 16.04 1.00
CA GLU A 177 11.40 15.77 2.18
C GLU A 177 11.31 17.06 3.00
N VAL A 178 10.09 17.39 3.43
CA VAL A 178 9.90 18.54 4.35
C VAL A 178 10.32 18.17 5.77
N SER A 179 10.79 19.13 6.52
CA SER A 179 11.35 18.92 7.86
C SER A 179 10.31 18.68 8.97
N HIS A 180 9.02 18.99 8.71
CA HIS A 180 8.00 19.00 9.76
C HIS A 180 6.77 18.18 9.36
N VAL A 181 6.15 17.55 10.35
CA VAL A 181 4.86 16.86 10.20
C VAL A 181 3.80 17.89 9.81
N HIS A 182 2.95 17.55 8.85
CA HIS A 182 1.92 18.43 8.26
C HIS A 182 2.45 19.69 7.57
N GLY A 183 3.75 19.73 7.25
CA GLY A 183 4.34 20.78 6.42
C GLY A 183 3.89 20.71 4.96
N LEU A 184 3.80 19.50 4.41
CA LEU A 184 3.33 19.25 3.06
C LEU A 184 2.56 17.92 3.02
N TRP A 185 1.38 17.93 2.42
CA TRP A 185 0.65 16.72 2.07
C TRP A 185 0.69 16.46 0.57
N HIS A 186 0.79 15.19 0.18
CA HIS A 186 0.59 14.72 -1.18
C HIS A 186 -0.80 14.13 -1.30
N LEU A 187 -1.51 14.48 -2.34
CA LEU A 187 -2.84 13.96 -2.64
C LEU A 187 -2.88 13.43 -4.07
N ASP A 188 -3.49 12.27 -4.23
CA ASP A 188 -3.64 11.63 -5.53
C ASP A 188 -4.84 10.70 -5.56
N PHE A 189 -5.41 10.49 -6.75
CA PHE A 189 -6.37 9.45 -7.04
C PHE A 189 -5.70 8.26 -7.73
N HIS A 190 -6.15 7.07 -7.38
CA HIS A 190 -5.71 5.83 -8.00
C HIS A 190 -6.89 4.94 -8.36
N GLN A 191 -6.91 4.35 -9.54
CA GLN A 191 -7.92 3.36 -9.94
C GLN A 191 -7.56 1.98 -9.36
N ALA A 192 -8.36 1.51 -8.40
CA ALA A 192 -8.15 0.20 -7.79
C ALA A 192 -8.36 -0.94 -8.80
N LYS A 193 -7.57 -2.02 -8.65
CA LYS A 193 -7.66 -3.21 -9.51
C LYS A 193 -8.72 -4.22 -9.07
N ILE A 194 -9.61 -3.82 -8.17
CA ILE A 194 -10.79 -4.59 -7.76
C ILE A 194 -12.04 -4.03 -8.43
N ARG A 195 -13.12 -4.80 -8.38
CA ARG A 195 -14.47 -4.35 -8.77
C ARG A 195 -15.37 -4.40 -7.56
N ILE A 196 -16.23 -3.41 -7.42
CA ILE A 196 -17.24 -3.33 -6.38
C ILE A 196 -18.62 -3.32 -7.03
N LEU A 197 -19.59 -3.86 -6.29
CA LEU A 197 -20.98 -3.88 -6.67
C LEU A 197 -21.71 -2.74 -5.97
N ASP A 198 -22.41 -1.89 -6.73
CA ASP A 198 -23.25 -0.85 -6.14
C ASP A 198 -24.62 -1.42 -5.69
N THR A 199 -25.43 -0.57 -5.06
CA THR A 199 -26.76 -0.94 -4.57
C THR A 199 -27.74 -1.31 -5.69
N LEU A 200 -27.46 -0.88 -6.92
CA LEU A 200 -28.25 -1.17 -8.12
C LEU A 200 -27.78 -2.44 -8.86
N GLY A 201 -26.78 -3.14 -8.33
CA GLY A 201 -26.22 -4.34 -8.95
C GLY A 201 -25.24 -4.07 -10.10
N LYS A 202 -24.76 -2.84 -10.27
CA LYS A 202 -23.78 -2.49 -11.30
C LYS A 202 -22.36 -2.57 -10.79
N TRP A 203 -21.46 -3.09 -11.63
CA TRP A 203 -20.04 -3.21 -11.32
C TRP A 203 -19.27 -1.94 -11.64
N HIS A 204 -18.52 -1.44 -10.65
CA HIS A 204 -17.64 -0.28 -10.78
C HIS A 204 -16.18 -0.63 -10.46
N ARG A 205 -15.24 0.14 -11.03
CA ARG A 205 -13.86 0.21 -10.58
C ARG A 205 -13.74 1.46 -9.71
N PRO A 206 -13.54 1.31 -8.39
CA PRO A 206 -13.50 2.46 -7.51
C PRO A 206 -12.23 3.29 -7.72
N ALA A 207 -12.38 4.61 -7.59
CA ALA A 207 -11.28 5.54 -7.44
C ALA A 207 -10.89 5.61 -5.97
N VAL A 208 -9.62 5.43 -5.66
CA VAL A 208 -9.07 5.52 -4.30
C VAL A 208 -8.42 6.88 -4.14
N LEU A 209 -8.89 7.67 -3.19
CA LEU A 209 -8.25 8.91 -2.80
C LEU A 209 -7.34 8.64 -1.61
N ALA A 210 -6.07 9.01 -1.69
CA ALA A 210 -5.15 9.00 -0.56
C ALA A 210 -4.47 10.36 -0.38
N ILE A 211 -4.31 10.73 0.89
CA ILE A 211 -3.60 11.93 1.32
C ILE A 211 -2.48 11.49 2.25
N LEU A 212 -1.23 11.73 1.84
CA LEU A 212 -0.03 11.33 2.57
C LEU A 212 0.73 12.53 3.10
N ASP A 213 1.17 12.47 4.33
CA ASP A 213 2.13 13.43 4.87
C ASP A 213 3.53 13.18 4.31
N ASP A 214 4.18 14.24 3.83
CA ASP A 214 5.49 14.16 3.19
C ASP A 214 6.60 13.77 4.16
N HIS A 215 6.57 14.29 5.39
CA HIS A 215 7.60 14.04 6.40
C HIS A 215 7.53 12.63 6.96
N CYS A 216 6.39 12.27 7.52
CA CYS A 216 6.25 11.00 8.25
C CYS A 216 5.70 9.83 7.42
N ARG A 217 5.29 10.06 6.18
CA ARG A 217 4.64 9.05 5.32
C ARG A 217 3.31 8.55 5.88
N LEU A 218 2.75 9.24 6.89
CA LEU A 218 1.44 8.88 7.44
C LEU A 218 0.36 9.10 6.39
N CYS A 219 -0.55 8.16 6.26
CA CYS A 219 -1.76 8.35 5.47
C CYS A 219 -2.79 9.13 6.28
N CYS A 220 -2.97 10.41 5.96
CA CYS A 220 -3.92 11.28 6.65
C CYS A 220 -5.37 10.93 6.32
N HIS A 221 -5.60 10.45 5.08
CA HIS A 221 -6.89 9.98 4.60
C HIS A 221 -6.73 8.92 3.53
N LEU A 222 -7.57 7.88 3.57
CA LEU A 222 -7.74 6.88 2.52
C LEU A 222 -9.21 6.53 2.41
N GLN A 223 -9.79 6.71 1.23
CA GLN A 223 -11.18 6.29 0.97
C GLN A 223 -11.38 5.95 -0.50
N LEU A 224 -12.24 4.96 -0.74
CA LEU A 224 -12.68 4.58 -2.08
C LEU A 224 -14.00 5.28 -2.40
N TYR A 225 -14.12 5.72 -3.64
CA TYR A 225 -15.29 6.39 -4.22
C TYR A 225 -15.67 5.73 -5.55
N LEU A 226 -16.90 5.90 -5.99
CA LEU A 226 -17.36 5.39 -7.29
C LEU A 226 -16.80 6.18 -8.47
N ALA A 227 -16.47 7.44 -8.25
CA ALA A 227 -15.96 8.34 -9.28
C ALA A 227 -14.91 9.31 -8.73
N GLU A 228 -14.06 9.81 -9.61
CA GLU A 228 -13.10 10.87 -9.34
C GLU A 228 -13.73 12.22 -9.65
N THR A 229 -14.30 12.85 -8.63
CA THR A 229 -14.98 14.16 -8.76
C THR A 229 -14.42 15.17 -7.76
N ALA A 230 -14.65 16.46 -8.02
CA ALA A 230 -14.30 17.52 -7.07
C ALA A 230 -15.02 17.35 -5.73
N GLU A 231 -16.23 16.83 -5.76
CA GLU A 231 -17.03 16.52 -4.58
C GLU A 231 -16.37 15.44 -3.70
N CYS A 232 -15.96 14.31 -4.32
CA CYS A 232 -15.23 13.23 -3.62
C CYS A 232 -13.90 13.75 -3.05
N LEU A 233 -13.19 14.59 -3.80
CA LEU A 233 -11.97 15.23 -3.36
C LEU A 233 -12.20 16.11 -2.13
N VAL A 234 -13.18 17.02 -2.19
CA VAL A 234 -13.51 17.94 -1.09
C VAL A 234 -14.01 17.18 0.14
N HIS A 235 -14.78 16.11 -0.07
CA HIS A 235 -15.18 15.22 1.01
C HIS A 235 -13.95 14.62 1.71
N GLY A 236 -13.01 14.02 0.96
CA GLY A 236 -11.80 13.43 1.52
C GLY A 236 -10.88 14.45 2.20
N LEU A 237 -10.70 15.63 1.60
CA LEU A 237 -9.95 16.73 2.23
C LEU A 237 -10.58 17.17 3.56
N SER A 238 -11.90 17.33 3.60
CA SER A 238 -12.61 17.73 4.81
C SER A 238 -12.45 16.71 5.92
N GLN A 239 -12.51 15.42 5.61
CA GLN A 239 -12.27 14.33 6.56
C GLN A 239 -10.82 14.33 7.07
N ALA A 240 -9.84 14.52 6.17
CA ALA A 240 -8.45 14.62 6.54
C ALA A 240 -8.18 15.80 7.47
N PHE A 241 -8.75 16.98 7.17
CA PHE A 241 -8.61 18.18 7.98
C PHE A 241 -9.22 18.02 9.37
N MET A 242 -10.41 17.45 9.47
CA MET A 242 -11.05 17.19 10.77
C MET A 242 -10.24 16.20 11.62
N LYS A 243 -9.59 15.22 10.99
CA LYS A 243 -8.80 14.19 11.69
C LYS A 243 -7.40 14.69 12.08
N ARG A 244 -6.75 15.50 11.26
CA ARG A 244 -5.30 15.79 11.36
C ARG A 244 -4.96 17.29 11.44
N GLY A 245 -5.95 18.17 11.34
CA GLY A 245 -5.70 19.60 11.20
C GLY A 245 -5.39 20.01 9.76
N LEU A 246 -5.17 21.33 9.56
CA LEU A 246 -4.85 21.88 8.25
C LEU A 246 -3.34 21.84 8.02
N PRO A 247 -2.84 21.27 6.90
CA PRO A 247 -1.44 21.31 6.53
C PRO A 247 -1.01 22.73 6.12
N ARG A 248 0.29 22.97 6.00
CA ARG A 248 0.81 24.23 5.44
C ARG A 248 0.67 24.26 3.92
N ALA A 249 0.95 23.14 3.26
CA ALA A 249 0.87 23.01 1.82
C ALA A 249 0.23 21.66 1.42
N LEU A 250 -0.37 21.66 0.24
CA LEU A 250 -0.93 20.47 -0.42
C LEU A 250 -0.39 20.36 -1.84
N MET A 251 0.26 19.25 -2.17
CA MET A 251 0.72 18.95 -3.52
C MET A 251 -0.26 17.99 -4.19
N THR A 252 -0.69 18.35 -5.42
CA THR A 252 -1.59 17.55 -6.24
C THR A 252 -1.07 17.45 -7.67
N ASP A 253 -1.59 16.51 -8.42
CA ASP A 253 -1.47 16.53 -9.88
C ASP A 253 -2.37 17.61 -10.51
N ASN A 254 -2.49 17.60 -11.85
CA ASN A 254 -3.34 18.52 -12.60
C ASN A 254 -4.69 17.88 -13.01
N GLY A 255 -5.19 16.92 -12.25
CA GLY A 255 -6.50 16.29 -12.48
C GLY A 255 -7.67 17.30 -12.42
N ALA A 256 -8.75 17.02 -13.12
CA ALA A 256 -9.90 17.93 -13.21
C ALA A 256 -10.49 18.28 -11.83
N ALA A 257 -10.55 17.30 -10.92
CA ALA A 257 -11.03 17.51 -9.55
C ALA A 257 -10.12 18.46 -8.75
N MET A 258 -8.79 18.40 -8.98
CA MET A 258 -7.81 19.26 -8.32
C MET A 258 -7.85 20.69 -8.83
N LEU A 259 -8.20 20.88 -10.12
CA LEU A 259 -8.27 22.18 -10.77
C LEU A 259 -9.64 22.85 -10.61
N ALA A 260 -10.64 22.16 -10.07
CA ALA A 260 -11.97 22.71 -9.86
C ALA A 260 -11.91 24.00 -9.03
N GLU A 261 -12.78 24.97 -9.39
CA GLU A 261 -12.81 26.26 -8.71
C GLU A 261 -13.07 26.12 -7.20
N GLU A 262 -13.96 25.21 -6.83
CA GLU A 262 -14.29 24.89 -5.45
C GLU A 262 -13.07 24.43 -4.67
N THR A 263 -12.28 23.51 -5.22
CA THR A 263 -11.05 22.99 -4.62
C THR A 263 -10.04 24.11 -4.43
N ARG A 264 -9.72 24.83 -5.50
CA ARG A 264 -8.71 25.91 -5.49
C ARG A 264 -9.09 27.02 -4.51
N ARG A 265 -10.33 27.50 -4.60
CA ARG A 265 -10.82 28.57 -3.70
C ARG A 265 -10.92 28.10 -2.25
N GLY A 266 -11.28 26.84 -2.05
CA GLY A 266 -11.33 26.26 -0.70
C GLY A 266 -9.98 26.24 -0.03
N LEU A 267 -8.95 25.77 -0.70
CA LEU A 267 -7.58 25.75 -0.19
C LEU A 267 -7.05 27.17 0.08
N GLU A 268 -7.31 28.12 -0.85
CA GLU A 268 -6.95 29.53 -0.68
C GLU A 268 -7.58 30.14 0.58
N ARG A 269 -8.91 29.94 0.78
CA ARG A 269 -9.63 30.45 1.97
C ARG A 269 -9.16 29.82 3.27
N LEU A 270 -8.73 28.59 3.24
CA LEU A 270 -8.13 27.89 4.39
C LEU A 270 -6.66 28.24 4.60
N GLY A 271 -6.08 29.06 3.71
CA GLY A 271 -4.67 29.46 3.76
C GLY A 271 -3.71 28.29 3.59
N ILE A 272 -4.08 27.30 2.76
CA ILE A 272 -3.25 26.16 2.40
C ILE A 272 -2.58 26.47 1.06
N ASP A 273 -1.24 26.40 1.02
CA ASP A 273 -0.48 26.58 -0.22
C ASP A 273 -0.71 25.40 -1.16
N HIS A 274 -1.36 25.65 -2.31
CA HIS A 274 -1.67 24.63 -3.29
C HIS A 274 -0.56 24.50 -4.33
N GLN A 275 0.28 23.51 -4.18
CA GLN A 275 1.37 23.19 -5.10
C GLN A 275 0.93 22.16 -6.13
N LYS A 276 1.28 22.39 -7.39
CA LYS A 276 0.96 21.48 -8.49
C LYS A 276 2.22 20.80 -8.98
N THR A 277 2.12 19.50 -9.24
CA THR A 277 3.21 18.79 -9.91
C THR A 277 3.41 19.31 -11.33
N LEU A 278 4.66 19.36 -11.77
CA LEU A 278 4.95 19.70 -13.16
C LEU A 278 4.41 18.60 -14.08
N ALA A 279 3.81 19.02 -15.21
CA ALA A 279 3.33 18.09 -16.22
C ALA A 279 4.45 17.13 -16.67
N TYR A 280 4.10 15.85 -16.78
CA TYR A 280 5.04 14.76 -17.15
C TYR A 280 6.24 14.59 -16.20
N CYS A 281 6.11 14.96 -14.93
CA CYS A 281 7.11 14.76 -13.88
C CYS A 281 6.64 13.79 -12.79
N PRO A 282 6.40 12.49 -13.12
CA PRO A 282 5.82 11.51 -12.19
C PRO A 282 6.69 11.30 -10.94
N TYR A 283 7.97 11.61 -11.00
CA TYR A 283 8.88 11.51 -9.88
C TYR A 283 8.54 12.45 -8.69
N GLN A 284 7.79 13.52 -8.94
CA GLN A 284 7.31 14.38 -7.86
C GLN A 284 6.26 13.66 -7.01
N ASN A 285 5.62 12.64 -7.59
CA ASN A 285 4.61 11.81 -6.93
C ASN A 285 5.12 10.41 -6.52
N GLY A 286 6.45 10.19 -6.52
CA GLY A 286 7.05 8.87 -6.23
C GLY A 286 6.70 8.28 -4.87
N LYS A 287 6.35 9.13 -3.88
CA LYS A 287 5.87 8.72 -2.56
C LYS A 287 4.48 8.10 -2.67
N GLN A 288 3.59 8.70 -3.45
CA GLN A 288 2.27 8.16 -3.76
C GLN A 288 2.36 6.86 -4.57
N GLU A 289 3.24 6.80 -5.58
CA GLU A 289 3.45 5.56 -6.36
C GLU A 289 3.87 4.40 -5.45
N THR A 290 4.76 4.65 -4.49
CA THR A 290 5.19 3.65 -3.51
C THR A 290 4.02 3.22 -2.60
N PHE A 291 3.20 4.16 -2.17
CA PHE A 291 2.00 3.87 -1.39
C PHE A 291 0.99 3.03 -2.17
N TRP A 292 0.72 3.39 -3.43
CA TRP A 292 -0.17 2.62 -4.31
C TRP A 292 0.31 1.19 -4.53
N ALA A 293 1.62 1.00 -4.70
CA ALA A 293 2.20 -0.34 -4.81
C ALA A 293 1.96 -1.18 -3.53
N GLN A 294 2.02 -0.57 -2.35
CA GLN A 294 1.70 -1.25 -1.08
C GLN A 294 0.20 -1.55 -0.96
N LEU A 295 -0.67 -0.59 -1.27
CA LEU A 295 -2.12 -0.78 -1.28
C LEU A 295 -2.51 -1.96 -2.16
N GLU A 296 -2.04 -1.96 -3.42
CA GLU A 296 -2.35 -3.00 -4.41
C GLU A 296 -1.81 -4.37 -4.01
N SER A 297 -0.56 -4.44 -3.52
CA SER A 297 0.07 -5.72 -3.19
C SER A 297 -0.37 -6.32 -1.86
N ARG A 298 -1.04 -5.55 -1.01
CA ARG A 298 -1.50 -6.01 0.30
C ARG A 298 -3.02 -6.00 0.42
N LEU A 299 -3.65 -4.83 0.51
CA LEU A 299 -5.09 -4.75 0.72
C LEU A 299 -5.88 -5.28 -0.48
N MET A 300 -5.55 -4.82 -1.70
CA MET A 300 -6.31 -5.21 -2.90
C MET A 300 -6.15 -6.69 -3.21
N GLU A 301 -4.97 -7.28 -2.96
CA GLU A 301 -4.77 -8.72 -3.11
C GLU A 301 -5.54 -9.55 -2.06
N LEU A 302 -5.71 -9.05 -0.83
CA LEU A 302 -6.54 -9.70 0.20
C LEU A 302 -8.03 -9.65 -0.14
N LEU A 303 -8.48 -8.58 -0.79
CA LEU A 303 -9.87 -8.41 -1.23
C LEU A 303 -10.17 -9.16 -2.54
N ARG A 304 -9.14 -9.51 -3.30
CA ARG A 304 -9.30 -10.23 -4.56
C ARG A 304 -9.91 -11.62 -4.34
N GLY A 305 -10.98 -11.91 -5.04
CA GLY A 305 -11.71 -13.16 -4.92
C GLY A 305 -12.79 -13.17 -3.83
N VAL A 306 -12.93 -12.12 -3.05
CA VAL A 306 -14.12 -11.87 -2.25
C VAL A 306 -15.25 -11.49 -3.20
N LYS A 307 -16.37 -12.20 -3.12
CA LYS A 307 -17.53 -11.94 -3.99
C LYS A 307 -18.36 -10.77 -3.45
N ASP A 308 -18.99 -10.06 -4.37
CA ASP A 308 -19.99 -9.02 -4.06
C ASP A 308 -19.47 -7.94 -3.09
N LEU A 309 -18.24 -7.47 -3.35
CA LEU A 309 -17.63 -6.39 -2.58
C LEU A 309 -18.47 -5.12 -2.69
N GLN A 310 -18.94 -4.64 -1.55
CA GLN A 310 -19.63 -3.36 -1.42
C GLN A 310 -18.65 -2.25 -1.03
N LEU A 311 -18.95 -1.01 -1.45
CA LEU A 311 -18.10 0.15 -1.19
C LEU A 311 -17.87 0.38 0.31
N SER A 312 -18.90 0.26 1.14
CA SER A 312 -18.82 0.41 2.60
C SER A 312 -17.87 -0.60 3.24
N PHE A 313 -17.97 -1.88 2.85
CA PHE A 313 -17.10 -2.93 3.34
C PHE A 313 -15.62 -2.69 2.96
N VAL A 314 -15.38 -2.32 1.70
CA VAL A 314 -14.00 -2.06 1.23
C VAL A 314 -13.40 -0.84 1.94
N ASN A 315 -14.20 0.20 2.21
CA ASN A 315 -13.76 1.35 2.98
C ASN A 315 -13.41 0.99 4.44
N GLN A 316 -14.19 0.13 5.10
CA GLN A 316 -13.85 -0.37 6.45
C GLN A 316 -12.55 -1.18 6.44
N ALA A 317 -12.38 -2.06 5.44
CA ALA A 317 -11.15 -2.82 5.27
C ALA A 317 -9.93 -1.90 5.02
N ALA A 318 -10.12 -0.82 4.26
CA ALA A 318 -9.09 0.17 3.98
C ALA A 318 -8.67 0.92 5.26
N GLN A 319 -9.62 1.33 6.10
CA GLN A 319 -9.33 1.95 7.39
C GLN A 319 -8.59 0.98 8.33
N ALA A 320 -9.06 -0.26 8.43
CA ALA A 320 -8.41 -1.29 9.24
C ALA A 320 -6.96 -1.54 8.78
N TRP A 321 -6.74 -1.62 7.47
CA TRP A 321 -5.39 -1.81 6.91
C TRP A 321 -4.47 -0.63 7.22
N ILE A 322 -4.94 0.61 7.03
CA ILE A 322 -4.15 1.82 7.32
C ILE A 322 -3.72 1.85 8.79
N GLU A 323 -4.66 1.66 9.71
CA GLU A 323 -4.39 1.85 11.13
C GLU A 323 -3.65 0.65 11.76
N GLN A 324 -3.92 -0.58 11.31
CA GLN A 324 -3.35 -1.79 11.93
C GLN A 324 -2.11 -2.32 11.23
N ASP A 325 -1.90 -2.00 9.94
CA ASP A 325 -0.73 -2.49 9.19
C ASP A 325 0.14 -1.34 8.72
N TYR A 326 -0.36 -0.44 7.85
CA TYR A 326 0.46 0.56 7.18
C TYR A 326 1.14 1.53 8.16
N HIS A 327 0.40 2.14 9.08
CA HIS A 327 0.94 3.09 10.04
C HIS A 327 1.91 2.47 11.05
N ARG A 328 1.80 1.16 11.31
CA ARG A 328 2.58 0.43 12.32
C ARG A 328 3.72 -0.40 11.77
N ARG A 329 3.85 -0.46 10.44
CA ARG A 329 4.93 -1.18 9.77
C ARG A 329 6.14 -0.29 9.61
N GLN A 330 7.34 -0.86 9.82
CA GLN A 330 8.58 -0.16 9.55
C GLN A 330 8.69 0.20 8.07
N HIS A 331 8.80 1.48 7.77
CA HIS A 331 8.95 2.00 6.43
C HIS A 331 10.43 2.02 6.03
N ARG A 332 10.75 1.50 4.85
CA ARG A 332 12.14 1.28 4.40
C ARG A 332 12.95 2.57 4.33
N GLU A 333 12.37 3.65 3.85
CA GLU A 333 13.04 4.94 3.65
C GLU A 333 13.28 5.66 4.97
N ILE A 334 12.23 5.84 5.77
CA ILE A 334 12.30 6.57 7.03
C ILE A 334 12.83 5.76 8.22
N LYS A 335 13.11 4.47 8.04
CA LYS A 335 13.69 3.52 9.03
C LYS A 335 12.93 3.40 10.36
N THR A 336 11.71 3.90 10.41
CA THR A 336 10.78 3.82 11.54
C THR A 336 9.36 3.60 11.03
N THR A 337 8.38 3.53 11.92
CA THR A 337 6.98 3.47 11.49
C THR A 337 6.44 4.87 11.19
N PRO A 338 5.50 5.04 10.23
CA PRO A 338 4.85 6.33 9.99
C PRO A 338 4.25 6.94 11.26
N LEU A 339 3.62 6.12 12.09
CA LEU A 339 3.02 6.57 13.35
C LEU A 339 4.07 7.10 14.34
N GLN A 340 5.16 6.37 14.55
CA GLN A 340 6.25 6.82 15.46
C GLN A 340 6.90 8.08 14.96
N ARG A 341 7.13 8.20 13.64
CA ARG A 341 7.72 9.40 13.06
C ARG A 341 6.80 10.61 13.19
N MET A 342 5.48 10.43 13.06
CA MET A 342 4.50 11.48 13.31
C MET A 342 4.55 11.93 14.76
N LEU A 343 4.54 11.00 15.72
CA LEU A 343 4.52 11.32 17.16
C LEU A 343 5.80 12.01 17.62
N ASN A 344 6.94 11.71 17.03
CA ASN A 344 8.25 12.27 17.39
C ASN A 344 8.62 13.52 16.58
N GLY A 345 7.88 13.84 15.52
CA GLY A 345 8.14 14.97 14.66
C GLY A 345 7.49 16.26 15.18
N THR A 346 8.06 17.40 14.81
CA THR A 346 7.44 18.71 15.10
C THR A 346 6.22 18.90 14.21
N ASP A 347 5.05 19.02 14.80
CA ASP A 347 3.78 19.26 14.12
C ASP A 347 3.59 20.76 13.84
N VAL A 348 3.36 21.10 12.58
CA VAL A 348 3.08 22.48 12.13
C VAL A 348 1.67 22.66 11.59
N SER A 349 0.78 21.68 11.84
CA SER A 349 -0.62 21.80 11.46
C SER A 349 -1.30 22.99 12.15
N ARG A 350 -2.39 23.45 11.53
CA ARG A 350 -3.29 24.43 12.15
C ARG A 350 -4.58 23.73 12.56
N PRO A 351 -5.27 24.17 13.61
CA PRO A 351 -6.55 23.61 14.00
C PRO A 351 -7.54 23.63 12.83
N ALA A 352 -8.27 22.52 12.62
CA ALA A 352 -9.31 22.48 11.62
C ALA A 352 -10.49 23.39 12.07
N PRO A 353 -11.06 24.19 11.17
CA PRO A 353 -12.28 24.92 11.48
C PRO A 353 -13.47 23.97 11.58
N GLY A 354 -14.58 24.41 12.16
CA GLY A 354 -15.80 23.61 12.24
C GLY A 354 -16.35 23.20 10.86
N SER A 355 -17.17 22.18 10.84
CA SER A 355 -17.71 21.57 9.61
C SER A 355 -18.44 22.57 8.71
N ASP A 356 -19.22 23.51 9.26
CA ASP A 356 -19.90 24.55 8.49
C ASP A 356 -18.91 25.49 7.78
N THR A 357 -17.81 25.84 8.45
CA THR A 357 -16.75 26.66 7.85
C THR A 357 -16.03 25.91 6.75
N LEU A 358 -15.72 24.61 6.96
CA LEU A 358 -15.13 23.75 5.92
C LEU A 358 -16.05 23.64 4.70
N ARG A 359 -17.33 23.39 4.92
CA ARG A 359 -18.33 23.34 3.84
C ARG A 359 -18.38 24.65 3.06
N LEU A 360 -18.38 25.79 3.76
CA LEU A 360 -18.39 27.10 3.13
C LEU A 360 -17.07 27.42 2.41
N ALA A 361 -15.94 26.89 2.88
CA ALA A 361 -14.66 27.13 2.23
C ALA A 361 -14.67 26.60 0.77
N PHE A 362 -15.18 25.40 0.54
CA PHE A 362 -15.19 24.71 -0.77
C PHE A 362 -16.41 25.04 -1.62
N THR A 363 -16.63 26.32 -1.86
CA THR A 363 -17.79 26.81 -2.65
C THR A 363 -17.33 27.75 -3.74
N ARG A 364 -18.08 27.75 -4.85
CA ARG A 364 -17.96 28.77 -5.90
C ARG A 364 -18.78 30.00 -5.57
N ARG A 365 -18.40 31.14 -6.12
CA ARG A 365 -19.08 32.41 -5.99
C ARG A 365 -20.03 32.62 -7.18
N LEU A 366 -21.29 32.90 -6.91
CA LEU A 366 -22.34 33.09 -7.91
C LEU A 366 -22.97 34.45 -7.69
N THR A 367 -22.78 35.36 -8.65
CA THR A 367 -23.44 36.67 -8.63
C THR A 367 -24.79 36.61 -9.35
N ARG A 368 -25.87 37.00 -8.69
CA ARG A 368 -27.23 36.98 -9.24
C ARG A 368 -27.96 38.28 -8.90
N LYS A 369 -28.96 38.61 -9.74
CA LYS A 369 -29.85 39.74 -9.49
C LYS A 369 -31.15 39.20 -8.88
N PRO A 370 -31.55 39.64 -7.68
CA PRO A 370 -32.82 39.26 -7.09
C PRO A 370 -33.98 39.81 -7.89
N ARG A 371 -35.04 39.03 -7.99
CA ARG A 371 -36.31 39.51 -8.50
C ARG A 371 -36.97 40.37 -7.45
N ARG A 372 -37.30 41.63 -7.78
CA ARG A 372 -37.80 42.61 -6.81
C ARG A 372 -39.18 42.26 -6.24
N SER A 373 -40.03 41.56 -7.04
CA SER A 373 -41.40 41.25 -6.66
C SER A 373 -41.54 40.22 -5.56
N ASP A 374 -40.63 39.25 -5.49
CA ASP A 374 -40.73 38.09 -4.62
C ASP A 374 -39.41 37.71 -3.93
N ALA A 375 -38.39 38.56 -4.06
CA ALA A 375 -37.04 38.34 -3.50
C ALA A 375 -36.46 36.95 -3.86
N THR A 376 -36.71 36.45 -5.08
CA THR A 376 -36.16 35.17 -5.52
C THR A 376 -34.97 35.34 -6.46
N VAL A 377 -34.08 34.36 -6.49
CA VAL A 377 -33.00 34.24 -7.47
C VAL A 377 -33.08 32.88 -8.17
N VAL A 378 -32.62 32.82 -9.41
CA VAL A 378 -32.53 31.56 -10.16
C VAL A 378 -31.08 31.19 -10.36
N VAL A 379 -30.71 29.96 -9.97
CA VAL A 379 -29.40 29.35 -10.17
C VAL A 379 -29.59 27.95 -10.76
N ASP A 380 -28.98 27.70 -11.88
CA ASP A 380 -29.04 26.40 -12.59
C ASP A 380 -30.49 25.87 -12.75
N GLY A 381 -31.44 26.75 -13.09
CA GLY A 381 -32.84 26.40 -13.26
C GLY A 381 -33.67 26.32 -11.96
N ILE A 382 -33.04 26.28 -10.80
CA ILE A 382 -33.74 26.20 -9.51
C ILE A 382 -33.93 27.61 -8.95
N ARG A 383 -35.18 27.89 -8.47
CA ARG A 383 -35.51 29.16 -7.84
C ARG A 383 -35.30 29.07 -6.34
N TYR A 384 -34.55 30.03 -5.78
CA TYR A 384 -34.23 30.13 -4.37
C TYR A 384 -34.86 31.38 -3.76
N GLU A 385 -35.30 31.30 -2.52
CA GLU A 385 -35.94 32.37 -1.78
C GLU A 385 -34.94 33.11 -0.89
N LEU A 386 -34.75 34.40 -1.17
CA LEU A 386 -33.97 35.28 -0.29
C LEU A 386 -34.91 35.87 0.77
N PRO A 387 -34.45 36.13 1.99
CA PRO A 387 -35.20 36.96 2.93
C PRO A 387 -35.52 38.31 2.31
N PHE A 388 -36.78 38.76 2.42
CA PHE A 388 -37.30 39.94 1.72
C PHE A 388 -36.48 41.21 1.99
N ARG A 389 -35.83 41.32 3.14
CA ARG A 389 -34.88 42.39 3.48
C ARG A 389 -33.75 42.60 2.48
N PHE A 390 -33.45 41.60 1.66
CA PHE A 390 -32.40 41.66 0.63
C PHE A 390 -32.99 41.93 -0.78
N ALA A 391 -34.29 42.04 -0.94
CA ALA A 391 -34.94 42.25 -2.24
C ALA A 391 -34.53 43.56 -2.94
N HIS A 392 -34.15 44.58 -2.14
CA HIS A 392 -33.70 45.87 -2.63
C HIS A 392 -32.28 45.87 -3.20
N ILE A 393 -31.47 44.86 -2.89
CA ILE A 393 -30.11 44.79 -3.35
C ILE A 393 -30.05 44.53 -4.84
N ARG A 394 -29.29 45.35 -5.56
CA ARG A 394 -29.18 45.22 -7.05
C ARG A 394 -28.52 43.92 -7.48
N SER A 395 -27.58 43.40 -6.74
CA SER A 395 -26.85 42.20 -7.02
C SER A 395 -26.41 41.51 -5.74
N VAL A 396 -26.72 40.24 -5.58
CA VAL A 396 -26.34 39.41 -4.43
C VAL A 396 -25.29 38.41 -4.82
N ILE A 397 -24.44 38.03 -3.85
CA ILE A 397 -23.45 36.99 -4.02
C ILE A 397 -23.87 35.79 -3.19
N LEU A 398 -24.05 34.67 -3.90
CA LEU A 398 -24.37 33.37 -3.32
C LEU A 398 -23.16 32.47 -3.38
N ARG A 399 -22.99 31.63 -2.37
CA ARG A 399 -21.96 30.62 -2.32
C ARG A 399 -22.57 29.24 -2.14
N ALA A 400 -22.22 28.33 -3.03
CA ALA A 400 -22.58 26.93 -2.96
C ALA A 400 -21.55 26.09 -3.70
N PRO A 401 -21.33 24.82 -3.32
CA PRO A 401 -20.61 23.89 -4.17
C PRO A 401 -21.44 23.54 -5.42
N GLY A 402 -20.79 23.20 -6.51
CA GLY A 402 -21.49 22.90 -7.78
C GLY A 402 -22.37 21.66 -7.73
N TRP A 403 -22.06 20.73 -6.84
CA TRP A 403 -22.77 19.45 -6.67
C TRP A 403 -23.89 19.48 -5.62
N ASP A 404 -23.97 20.48 -4.75
CA ASP A 404 -25.01 20.57 -3.73
C ASP A 404 -25.92 21.79 -4.02
N LYS A 405 -27.10 21.49 -4.50
CA LYS A 405 -28.14 22.50 -4.82
C LYS A 405 -29.22 22.60 -3.73
N SER A 406 -29.11 21.84 -2.65
CA SER A 406 -30.10 21.80 -1.56
C SER A 406 -30.17 23.11 -0.79
N GLN A 407 -29.08 23.86 -0.73
CA GLN A 407 -28.97 25.15 -0.05
C GLN A 407 -27.81 25.98 -0.60
N MET A 408 -27.93 27.29 -0.48
CA MET A 408 -26.89 28.24 -0.80
C MET A 408 -26.67 29.16 0.39
N THR A 409 -25.52 29.85 0.46
CA THR A 409 -25.25 30.87 1.47
C THR A 409 -25.16 32.23 0.79
N LEU A 410 -25.98 33.16 1.19
CA LEU A 410 -25.85 34.57 0.82
C LEU A 410 -24.66 35.13 1.66
N VAL A 411 -23.74 35.79 0.97
CA VAL A 411 -22.55 36.39 1.64
C VAL A 411 -22.48 37.89 1.38
N ASP A 412 -21.82 38.59 2.30
CA ASP A 412 -21.49 39.98 2.13
C ASP A 412 -20.53 40.18 0.96
N PRO A 413 -20.79 41.09 0.01
CA PRO A 413 -19.96 41.25 -1.17
C PRO A 413 -18.53 41.74 -0.86
N ASN A 414 -18.31 42.43 0.26
CA ASN A 414 -17.02 43.01 0.61
C ASN A 414 -16.18 42.11 1.52
N THR A 415 -16.81 41.51 2.53
CA THR A 415 -16.13 40.70 3.54
C THR A 415 -16.20 39.20 3.30
N ASP A 416 -17.03 38.74 2.32
CA ASP A 416 -17.32 37.32 2.05
C ASP A 416 -17.93 36.57 3.28
N ALA A 417 -18.35 37.34 4.31
CA ALA A 417 -18.96 36.76 5.51
C ALA A 417 -20.35 36.22 5.25
N PRO A 418 -20.72 35.05 5.83
CA PRO A 418 -22.01 34.45 5.64
C PRO A 418 -23.12 35.27 6.31
N LEU A 419 -24.13 35.68 5.56
CA LEU A 419 -25.27 36.46 6.02
C LEU A 419 -26.48 35.59 6.37
N VAL A 420 -26.87 34.70 5.44
CA VAL A 420 -28.03 33.84 5.63
C VAL A 420 -28.01 32.63 4.69
N ARG A 421 -28.58 31.52 5.12
CA ARG A 421 -28.82 30.34 4.27
C ARG A 421 -30.05 30.58 3.38
N VAL A 422 -29.93 30.23 2.13
CA VAL A 422 -30.96 30.43 1.07
C VAL A 422 -31.35 29.03 0.58
N LEU A 423 -32.65 28.79 0.59
CA LEU A 423 -33.21 27.48 0.25
C LEU A 423 -34.00 27.55 -1.08
N PRO A 424 -34.12 26.44 -1.81
CA PRO A 424 -35.00 26.33 -2.96
C PRO A 424 -36.44 26.67 -2.57
N GLN A 425 -37.16 27.34 -3.48
CA GLN A 425 -38.58 27.65 -3.29
C GLN A 425 -39.40 26.35 -3.27
N ASP A 426 -40.19 26.20 -2.22
CA ASP A 426 -41.15 25.12 -2.09
C ASP A 426 -42.54 25.68 -1.86
N LYS A 427 -43.31 25.81 -2.96
CA LYS A 427 -44.64 26.40 -2.94
C LYS A 427 -45.62 25.62 -2.05
N THR A 428 -45.46 24.30 -1.95
CA THR A 428 -46.36 23.45 -1.18
C THR A 428 -46.18 23.69 0.34
N LYS A 429 -44.92 23.75 0.77
CA LYS A 429 -44.61 24.07 2.17
C LYS A 429 -44.90 25.51 2.52
N ASN A 430 -44.74 26.44 1.57
CA ASN A 430 -45.09 27.83 1.78
C ASN A 430 -46.59 28.03 1.95
N ALA A 431 -47.42 27.23 1.24
CA ALA A 431 -48.90 27.27 1.37
C ALA A 431 -49.39 26.84 2.77
N SER A 432 -48.64 25.97 3.47
CA SER A 432 -48.99 25.54 4.82
C SER A 432 -48.63 26.52 5.94
N GLY A 433 -47.97 27.64 5.61
CA GLY A 433 -47.56 28.67 6.59
C GLY A 433 -46.49 28.20 7.61
N LYS A 434 -45.99 26.97 7.49
CA LYS A 434 -44.96 26.42 8.38
C LYS A 434 -43.56 26.91 7.96
N ARG A 435 -42.81 27.45 8.90
CA ARG A 435 -41.37 27.75 8.67
C ARG A 435 -40.58 26.45 8.50
N ARG A 436 -39.70 26.43 7.49
CA ARG A 436 -38.76 25.31 7.32
C ARG A 436 -37.81 25.22 8.52
N ILE A 437 -37.81 24.08 9.14
CA ILE A 437 -36.79 23.69 10.11
C ILE A 437 -35.82 22.76 9.37
N ILE A 438 -34.56 23.15 9.28
CA ILE A 438 -33.50 22.27 8.75
C ILE A 438 -33.21 21.26 9.85
N GLN A 439 -33.66 20.03 9.68
CA GLN A 439 -33.21 18.91 10.52
C GLN A 439 -31.88 18.45 9.99
N PRO A 440 -30.85 18.18 10.86
CA PRO A 440 -29.68 17.44 10.45
C PRO A 440 -30.12 16.06 9.94
N ASN A 441 -29.64 15.66 8.79
CA ASN A 441 -29.84 14.28 8.34
C ASN A 441 -29.12 13.36 9.33
N GLU A 442 -29.87 12.62 10.13
CA GLU A 442 -29.37 11.49 10.89
C GLU A 442 -29.13 10.36 9.89
N THR A 443 -27.92 10.28 9.34
CA THR A 443 -27.50 9.15 8.53
C THR A 443 -27.16 7.98 9.44
N THR A 444 -28.08 7.04 9.53
CA THR A 444 -27.74 5.71 10.07
C THR A 444 -26.88 5.00 9.04
N PRO A 445 -25.67 4.57 9.38
CA PRO A 445 -24.84 3.84 8.43
C PRO A 445 -25.59 2.57 8.01
N PRO A 446 -25.62 2.23 6.71
CA PRO A 446 -26.27 1.02 6.24
C PRO A 446 -25.60 -0.20 6.87
N PRO A 447 -26.36 -1.28 7.16
CA PRO A 447 -25.82 -2.50 7.71
C PRO A 447 -24.78 -3.06 6.74
N VAL A 448 -23.59 -3.29 7.24
CA VAL A 448 -22.49 -3.86 6.45
C VAL A 448 -22.84 -5.28 6.09
N GLY A 449 -23.09 -5.55 4.82
CA GLY A 449 -23.28 -6.89 4.31
C GLY A 449 -22.03 -7.73 4.52
N SER A 450 -22.15 -8.86 5.20
CA SER A 450 -21.06 -9.80 5.34
C SER A 450 -20.77 -10.47 3.99
N PRO A 451 -19.52 -10.54 3.55
CA PRO A 451 -19.18 -11.19 2.29
C PRO A 451 -19.47 -12.69 2.32
N ASN A 452 -19.99 -13.22 1.21
CA ASN A 452 -20.37 -14.64 1.07
C ASN A 452 -19.21 -15.65 1.01
N LYS A 453 -17.97 -15.20 1.08
CA LYS A 453 -16.76 -16.03 1.13
C LYS A 453 -15.98 -15.76 2.40
N PRO A 454 -15.34 -16.78 3.00
CA PRO A 454 -14.51 -16.56 4.16
C PRO A 454 -13.36 -15.58 3.82
N LEU A 455 -13.24 -14.52 4.62
CA LEU A 455 -12.17 -13.54 4.49
C LEU A 455 -10.83 -14.15 4.87
N PRO A 456 -9.72 -13.76 4.21
CA PRO A 456 -8.37 -14.10 4.67
C PRO A 456 -8.17 -13.75 6.14
N ALA A 457 -7.50 -14.64 6.89
CA ALA A 457 -7.32 -14.51 8.33
C ALA A 457 -6.67 -13.17 8.73
N LEU A 458 -5.68 -12.71 7.94
CA LEU A 458 -5.00 -11.45 8.18
C LEU A 458 -5.95 -10.24 8.05
N LEU A 459 -6.81 -10.21 7.03
CA LEU A 459 -7.78 -9.14 6.85
C LEU A 459 -8.84 -9.16 7.97
N ARG A 460 -9.35 -10.33 8.31
CA ARG A 460 -10.29 -10.52 9.43
C ARG A 460 -9.70 -10.01 10.75
N LYS A 461 -8.42 -10.32 11.01
CA LYS A 461 -7.71 -9.82 12.18
C LYS A 461 -7.64 -8.30 12.21
N TRP A 462 -7.22 -7.65 11.12
CA TRP A 462 -7.14 -6.18 11.07
C TRP A 462 -8.49 -5.52 11.32
N MET A 463 -9.57 -6.04 10.73
CA MET A 463 -10.91 -5.51 10.94
C MET A 463 -11.38 -5.69 12.39
N ALA A 464 -11.09 -6.84 13.00
CA ALA A 464 -11.41 -7.09 14.41
C ALA A 464 -10.61 -6.18 15.35
N ASP A 465 -9.29 -6.05 15.12
CA ASP A 465 -8.41 -5.18 15.91
C ASP A 465 -8.86 -3.70 15.80
N TYR A 466 -9.29 -3.26 14.62
CA TYR A 466 -9.81 -1.91 14.43
C TYR A 466 -11.16 -1.72 15.12
N ALA A 467 -12.08 -2.65 14.98
CA ALA A 467 -13.37 -2.61 15.67
C ALA A 467 -13.23 -2.59 17.20
N ALA A 468 -12.25 -3.34 17.74
CA ALA A 468 -11.96 -3.37 19.18
C ALA A 468 -11.47 -2.03 19.74
N THR A 469 -11.01 -1.09 18.91
CA THR A 469 -10.63 0.25 19.38
C THR A 469 -11.82 1.09 19.82
N GLY A 470 -13.04 0.72 19.45
CA GLY A 470 -14.26 1.48 19.71
C GLY A 470 -14.32 2.83 19.01
N LEU A 471 -13.33 3.15 18.19
CA LEU A 471 -13.33 4.37 17.39
C LEU A 471 -14.39 4.23 16.28
N PRO A 472 -15.24 5.27 16.09
CA PRO A 472 -16.12 5.28 14.93
C PRO A 472 -15.29 5.23 13.66
N PRO A 473 -15.83 4.70 12.55
CA PRO A 473 -15.17 4.80 11.27
C PRO A 473 -14.75 6.27 11.08
N ALA A 474 -13.47 6.50 10.84
CA ALA A 474 -12.94 7.86 10.74
C ALA A 474 -13.62 8.65 9.60
N TYR A 475 -14.36 7.94 8.73
CA TYR A 475 -15.02 8.48 7.57
C TYR A 475 -16.35 7.76 7.38
N LEU A 476 -17.42 8.53 7.36
CA LEU A 476 -18.69 8.02 6.87
C LEU A 476 -18.60 7.93 5.34
N PRO A 477 -18.87 6.78 4.73
CA PRO A 477 -18.97 6.73 3.28
C PRO A 477 -20.03 7.74 2.85
N LYS A 478 -19.74 8.47 1.78
CA LYS A 478 -20.76 9.28 1.13
C LYS A 478 -21.84 8.33 0.62
N GLU A 479 -23.07 8.51 1.07
CA GLU A 479 -24.19 7.76 0.53
C GLU A 479 -24.30 8.05 -0.98
N GLU A 480 -24.43 7.00 -1.76
CA GLU A 480 -24.86 7.13 -3.14
C GLU A 480 -26.27 7.74 -3.08
N ILE A 481 -26.37 9.00 -3.48
CA ILE A 481 -27.67 9.61 -3.69
C ILE A 481 -28.25 8.86 -4.88
N THR A 482 -29.20 7.99 -4.62
CA THR A 482 -30.07 7.49 -5.66
C THR A 482 -30.82 8.69 -6.21
N ASP A 483 -30.47 9.13 -7.42
CA ASP A 483 -31.31 10.05 -8.17
C ASP A 483 -32.64 9.32 -8.43
N GLU A 484 -33.65 9.62 -7.60
CA GLU A 484 -35.05 9.43 -7.94
C GLU A 484 -35.54 10.57 -8.84
#